data_1015e2e83308f48044175a58f0730f39
#
_entry.id   1015e2e83308f48044175a58f0730f39
#
_cell.length_a   1.000
_cell.length_b   1.000
_cell.length_c   1.000
_cell.angle_alpha   90.00
_cell.angle_beta   90.00
_cell.angle_gamma   90.00
#
_symmetry.space_group_name_H-M   'P 1'
#
loop_
_entity.id
_entity.type
_entity.pdbx_description
1 polymer ?
#
loop_
_entity_poly.entity_id
_entity_poly.type
_entity_poly.pdbx_seq_one_letter_code
_entity_poly.pdbx_strand_id
1 'polypeptide(L)'
;LTHIFEKKDELDPTFYRQRHINEMLNMVKTEVTANYDCDVLLPFKTYLEAQQFIVDGGYDVIYPYGQGPWQKKVHATDEMVSKFLSNDCKFSYLEKKAEIDNADSGHVQFFRTSAYREGGMENENFKAYAPEDKERIHRFTTLGYNVGRIENWVYHLEHARGENSWLTNPHMQNNFALWEFLQSLDEEALRQYYKEQKYLKKYT
;
A
#
# COMPACT_ATOMS: atom_id res chain seq x y z
N LEU A 1 -4.03 10.39 -17.61
CA LEU A 1 -4.38 9.21 -16.83
C LEU A 1 -4.29 7.97 -17.71
N THR A 2 -3.46 6.99 -17.36
CA THR A 2 -3.39 5.70 -18.06
C THR A 2 -4.34 4.72 -17.38
N HIS A 3 -5.19 4.06 -18.17
CA HIS A 3 -6.13 3.07 -17.70
C HIS A 3 -5.73 1.71 -18.25
N ILE A 4 -5.51 0.73 -17.35
CA ILE A 4 -5.24 -0.65 -17.72
C ILE A 4 -6.45 -1.48 -17.33
N PHE A 5 -7.00 -2.18 -18.30
CA PHE A 5 -8.12 -3.09 -18.08
C PHE A 5 -7.65 -4.52 -18.28
N GLU A 6 -7.86 -5.37 -17.28
CA GLU A 6 -7.67 -6.81 -17.35
C GLU A 6 -9.01 -7.51 -17.11
N LYS A 7 -9.42 -8.36 -18.05
CA LYS A 7 -10.63 -9.16 -17.88
C LYS A 7 -10.36 -10.25 -16.86
N LYS A 8 -11.21 -10.32 -15.83
CA LYS A 8 -11.15 -11.39 -14.82
C LYS A 8 -11.32 -12.75 -15.49
N ASP A 9 -10.42 -13.69 -15.17
CA ASP A 9 -10.57 -15.10 -15.56
C ASP A 9 -11.64 -15.74 -14.67
N GLU A 10 -12.65 -16.33 -15.29
CA GLU A 10 -13.74 -17.03 -14.58
C GLU A 10 -13.26 -18.32 -13.90
N LEU A 11 -12.18 -18.94 -14.42
CA LEU A 11 -11.58 -20.14 -13.87
C LEU A 11 -10.60 -19.87 -12.73
N ASP A 12 -10.02 -18.65 -12.70
CA ASP A 12 -9.16 -18.18 -11.60
C ASP A 12 -9.66 -16.83 -11.08
N PRO A 13 -10.54 -16.83 -10.08
CA PRO A 13 -11.09 -15.60 -9.50
C PRO A 13 -10.10 -14.84 -8.61
N THR A 14 -8.87 -15.32 -8.44
CA THR A 14 -7.84 -14.68 -7.62
C THR A 14 -7.53 -13.27 -8.11
N PHE A 15 -7.50 -12.29 -7.21
CA PHE A 15 -7.06 -10.94 -7.51
C PHE A 15 -5.55 -10.83 -7.27
N TYR A 16 -4.78 -10.71 -8.34
CA TYR A 16 -3.32 -10.60 -8.30
C TYR A 16 -2.84 -9.15 -8.11
N ARG A 17 -3.23 -8.53 -6.98
CA ARG A 17 -2.96 -7.12 -6.67
C ARG A 17 -1.49 -6.76 -6.84
N GLN A 18 -0.58 -7.55 -6.29
CA GLN A 18 0.87 -7.30 -6.30
C GLN A 18 1.43 -7.29 -7.73
N ARG A 19 0.99 -8.21 -8.58
CA ARG A 19 1.35 -8.24 -10.00
C ARG A 19 0.90 -6.96 -10.71
N HIS A 20 -0.33 -6.52 -10.52
CA HIS A 20 -0.85 -5.31 -11.15
C HIS A 20 -0.09 -4.06 -10.69
N ILE A 21 0.26 -3.97 -9.40
CA ILE A 21 1.09 -2.86 -8.90
C ILE A 21 2.47 -2.89 -9.55
N ASN A 22 3.10 -4.04 -9.69
CA ASN A 22 4.41 -4.18 -10.34
C ASN A 22 4.37 -3.79 -11.82
N GLU A 23 3.34 -4.20 -12.55
CA GLU A 23 3.12 -3.80 -13.94
C GLU A 23 2.97 -2.29 -14.09
N MET A 24 2.22 -1.64 -13.19
CA MET A 24 2.10 -0.18 -13.14
C MET A 24 3.44 0.48 -12.75
N LEU A 25 4.14 -0.05 -11.73
CA LEU A 25 5.44 0.46 -11.29
C LEU A 25 6.49 0.40 -12.41
N ASN A 26 6.42 -0.61 -13.25
CA ASN A 26 7.33 -0.74 -14.41
C ASN A 26 7.16 0.41 -15.43
N MET A 27 5.99 1.02 -15.49
CA MET A 27 5.71 2.17 -16.37
C MET A 27 6.05 3.54 -15.74
N VAL A 28 6.33 3.59 -14.44
CA VAL A 28 6.63 4.83 -13.72
C VAL A 28 7.97 5.40 -14.16
N LYS A 29 7.98 6.72 -14.44
CA LYS A 29 9.18 7.48 -14.84
C LYS A 29 9.54 8.59 -13.84
N THR A 30 8.71 8.80 -12.82
CA THR A 30 8.93 9.82 -11.81
C THR A 30 9.88 9.32 -10.72
N GLU A 31 10.58 10.24 -10.05
CA GLU A 31 11.47 9.93 -8.93
C GLU A 31 10.71 9.38 -7.73
N VAL A 32 9.49 9.88 -7.51
CA VAL A 32 8.61 9.45 -6.43
C VAL A 32 7.40 8.75 -7.00
N THR A 33 7.02 7.62 -6.40
CA THR A 33 5.79 6.89 -6.69
C THR A 33 5.03 6.58 -5.40
N ALA A 34 3.74 6.30 -5.52
CA ALA A 34 2.93 5.88 -4.39
C ALA A 34 2.18 4.58 -4.71
N ASN A 35 2.23 3.63 -3.78
CA ASN A 35 1.24 2.58 -3.70
C ASN A 35 0.07 3.12 -2.87
N TYR A 36 -1.10 3.26 -3.49
CA TYR A 36 -2.20 4.05 -2.96
C TYR A 36 -3.54 3.35 -3.16
N ASP A 37 -4.23 3.04 -2.09
CA ASP A 37 -5.57 2.46 -2.17
C ASP A 37 -6.59 3.53 -2.55
N CYS A 38 -7.46 3.23 -3.53
CA CYS A 38 -8.34 4.23 -4.16
C CYS A 38 -9.46 4.75 -3.23
N ASP A 39 -9.67 4.13 -2.09
CA ASP A 39 -10.62 4.46 -1.04
C ASP A 39 -9.99 5.20 0.15
N VAL A 40 -8.76 5.66 -0.02
CA VAL A 40 -7.99 6.40 0.99
C VAL A 40 -7.91 7.88 0.65
N LEU A 41 -8.07 8.73 1.65
CA LEU A 41 -7.99 10.18 1.52
C LEU A 41 -6.92 10.75 2.46
N LEU A 42 -6.07 11.59 1.91
CA LEU A 42 -5.06 12.36 2.66
C LEU A 42 -5.29 13.87 2.50
N PRO A 43 -5.02 14.68 3.53
CA PRO A 43 -4.95 16.14 3.37
C PRO A 43 -3.93 16.50 2.28
N PHE A 44 -4.27 17.48 1.42
CA PHE A 44 -3.46 17.82 0.24
C PHE A 44 -1.98 18.10 0.56
N LYS A 45 -1.71 18.83 1.64
CA LYS A 45 -0.32 19.15 2.03
C LYS A 45 0.52 17.91 2.32
N THR A 46 -0.10 16.81 2.74
CA THR A 46 0.59 15.55 3.07
C THR A 46 1.27 14.92 1.85
N TYR A 47 0.69 15.09 0.66
CA TYR A 47 1.32 14.64 -0.58
C TYR A 47 2.63 15.39 -0.86
N LEU A 48 2.62 16.71 -0.66
CA LEU A 48 3.80 17.55 -0.85
C LEU A 48 4.88 17.26 0.20
N GLU A 49 4.47 17.09 1.46
CA GLU A 49 5.38 16.72 2.55
C GLU A 49 6.03 15.35 2.29
N ALA A 50 5.25 14.34 1.89
CA ALA A 50 5.78 13.00 1.59
C ALA A 50 6.78 13.04 0.42
N GLN A 51 6.47 13.78 -0.65
CA GLN A 51 7.38 13.99 -1.76
C GLN A 51 8.67 14.67 -1.31
N GLN A 52 8.58 15.74 -0.51
CA GLN A 52 9.72 16.47 -0.03
C GLN A 52 10.63 15.64 0.86
N PHE A 53 10.07 14.84 1.76
CA PHE A 53 10.85 13.91 2.59
C PHE A 53 11.65 12.90 1.76
N ILE A 54 11.10 12.45 0.64
CA ILE A 54 11.81 11.53 -0.25
C ILE A 54 12.89 12.27 -1.06
N VAL A 55 12.55 13.38 -1.70
CA VAL A 55 13.45 14.09 -2.61
C VAL A 55 14.58 14.77 -1.84
N ASP A 56 14.25 15.53 -0.80
CA ASP A 56 15.18 16.38 -0.06
C ASP A 56 15.63 15.77 1.28
N GLY A 57 14.76 14.97 1.91
CA GLY A 57 14.97 14.42 3.26
C GLY A 57 15.72 13.10 3.30
N GLY A 58 16.04 12.49 2.15
CA GLY A 58 16.81 11.25 2.07
C GLY A 58 16.06 9.99 2.52
N TYR A 59 14.72 10.04 2.60
CA TYR A 59 13.93 8.85 2.84
C TYR A 59 13.71 8.04 1.56
N ASP A 60 13.64 6.72 1.72
CA ASP A 60 13.33 5.78 0.64
C ASP A 60 11.86 5.40 0.63
N VAL A 61 11.26 5.33 1.82
CA VAL A 61 9.83 5.01 2.02
C VAL A 61 9.24 5.97 3.05
N ILE A 62 8.09 6.55 2.72
CA ILE A 62 7.32 7.41 3.65
C ILE A 62 5.89 6.90 3.77
N TYR A 63 5.49 6.60 5.01
CA TYR A 63 4.10 6.47 5.39
C TYR A 63 3.55 7.87 5.69
N PRO A 64 2.65 8.41 4.86
CA PRO A 64 2.21 9.82 4.96
C PRO A 64 1.15 10.02 6.06
N TYR A 65 1.10 9.15 7.04
CA TYR A 65 0.16 9.21 8.16
C TYR A 65 0.76 8.61 9.43
N GLY A 66 0.28 9.08 10.59
CA GLY A 66 0.69 8.55 11.89
C GLY A 66 0.09 7.20 12.24
N GLN A 67 0.55 6.56 13.30
CA GLN A 67 0.00 5.32 13.84
C GLN A 67 -1.16 5.60 14.81
N GLY A 68 -1.98 4.59 15.06
CA GLY A 68 -3.05 4.64 16.04
C GLY A 68 -4.10 5.72 15.71
N PRO A 69 -4.29 6.74 16.58
CA PRO A 69 -5.36 7.73 16.43
C PRO A 69 -5.36 8.51 15.11
N TRP A 70 -4.20 8.57 14.44
CA TRP A 70 -4.06 9.25 13.16
C TRP A 70 -4.76 8.54 12.00
N GLN A 71 -5.13 7.29 12.19
CA GLN A 71 -5.84 6.49 11.19
C GLN A 71 -7.32 6.50 11.50
N LYS A 72 -8.09 6.92 10.53
CA LYS A 72 -9.54 7.09 10.61
C LYS A 72 -10.22 6.25 9.55
N LYS A 73 -11.35 5.64 9.92
CA LYS A 73 -12.28 5.04 8.95
C LYS A 73 -13.58 5.82 8.93
N VAL A 74 -14.17 5.91 7.78
CA VAL A 74 -15.44 6.59 7.55
C VAL A 74 -16.35 5.66 6.77
N HIS A 75 -17.53 5.36 7.28
CA HIS A 75 -18.49 4.55 6.54
C HIS A 75 -18.99 5.29 5.29
N ALA A 76 -18.57 4.81 4.11
CA ALA A 76 -18.85 5.44 2.84
C ALA A 76 -20.26 5.06 2.35
N THR A 77 -21.18 6.02 2.44
CA THR A 77 -22.47 5.97 1.75
C THR A 77 -22.48 6.98 0.59
N ASP A 78 -23.32 6.74 -0.42
CA ASP A 78 -23.45 7.67 -1.56
C ASP A 78 -23.82 9.08 -1.10
N GLU A 79 -24.67 9.19 -0.07
CA GLU A 79 -25.02 10.46 0.54
C GLU A 79 -23.82 11.14 1.18
N MET A 80 -23.00 10.39 1.91
CA MET A 80 -21.79 10.92 2.56
C MET A 80 -20.79 11.41 1.52
N VAL A 81 -20.53 10.62 0.47
CA VAL A 81 -19.62 10.96 -0.62
C VAL A 81 -20.13 12.22 -1.35
N SER A 82 -21.42 12.27 -1.71
CA SER A 82 -22.02 13.45 -2.35
C SER A 82 -21.87 14.71 -1.50
N LYS A 83 -22.11 14.61 -0.20
CA LYS A 83 -21.96 15.74 0.73
C LYS A 83 -20.51 16.17 0.90
N PHE A 84 -19.57 15.23 0.95
CA PHE A 84 -18.14 15.55 1.01
C PHE A 84 -17.71 16.34 -0.23
N LEU A 85 -18.06 15.85 -1.42
CA LEU A 85 -17.75 16.52 -2.69
C LEU A 85 -18.38 17.90 -2.77
N SER A 86 -19.66 18.06 -2.39
CA SER A 86 -20.37 19.35 -2.42
C SER A 86 -19.87 20.36 -1.37
N ASN A 87 -19.08 19.94 -0.39
CA ASN A 87 -18.43 20.79 0.61
C ASN A 87 -16.94 21.01 0.32
N ASP A 88 -16.57 21.09 -0.96
CA ASP A 88 -15.19 21.32 -1.41
C ASP A 88 -14.17 20.32 -0.81
N CYS A 89 -14.56 19.08 -0.63
CA CYS A 89 -13.75 18.02 -0.04
C CYS A 89 -13.13 18.39 1.34
N LYS A 90 -13.87 19.13 2.17
CA LYS A 90 -13.39 19.55 3.50
C LYS A 90 -13.29 18.39 4.48
N PHE A 91 -12.09 18.07 4.94
CA PHE A 91 -11.83 16.99 5.90
C PHE A 91 -12.57 17.16 7.24
N SER A 92 -12.89 18.39 7.66
CA SER A 92 -13.72 18.63 8.83
C SER A 92 -15.13 18.03 8.76
N TYR A 93 -15.59 17.72 7.54
CA TYR A 93 -16.84 16.98 7.34
C TYR A 93 -16.66 15.48 7.62
N LEU A 94 -15.56 14.91 7.17
CA LEU A 94 -15.21 13.51 7.42
C LEU A 94 -14.95 13.28 8.91
N GLU A 95 -14.20 14.18 9.55
CA GLU A 95 -13.81 14.07 10.96
C GLU A 95 -15.03 13.89 11.91
N LYS A 96 -16.15 14.54 11.61
CA LYS A 96 -17.40 14.40 12.39
C LYS A 96 -18.01 13.00 12.34
N LYS A 97 -17.60 12.17 11.38
CA LYS A 97 -18.14 10.83 11.11
C LYS A 97 -17.09 9.74 11.19
N ALA A 98 -15.87 10.13 11.46
CA ALA A 98 -14.72 9.24 11.48
C ALA A 98 -14.60 8.50 12.81
N GLU A 99 -14.23 7.24 12.73
CA GLU A 99 -13.83 6.41 13.86
C GLU A 99 -12.32 6.10 13.76
N ILE A 100 -11.70 5.74 14.88
CA ILE A 100 -10.30 5.31 14.86
C ILE A 100 -10.21 3.96 14.14
N ASP A 101 -9.28 3.88 13.17
CA ASP A 101 -8.90 2.65 12.49
C ASP A 101 -7.49 2.25 12.95
N ASN A 102 -7.35 1.10 13.55
CA ASN A 102 -6.07 0.62 14.08
C ASN A 102 -5.27 -0.21 13.05
N ALA A 103 -5.38 0.12 11.77
CA ALA A 103 -4.55 -0.48 10.75
C ALA A 103 -3.09 -0.02 10.90
N ASP A 104 -2.12 -0.94 10.82
CA ASP A 104 -0.71 -0.60 11.10
C ASP A 104 0.02 0.01 9.90
N SER A 105 -0.14 -0.55 8.71
CA SER A 105 0.76 -0.32 7.56
C SER A 105 0.11 -0.32 6.17
N GLY A 106 -1.21 -0.48 6.09
CA GLY A 106 -1.98 -0.45 4.84
C GLY A 106 -2.12 0.97 4.26
N HIS A 107 -3.20 1.22 3.55
CA HIS A 107 -3.64 2.51 3.00
C HIS A 107 -2.76 3.06 1.87
N VAL A 108 -1.64 3.71 2.19
CA VAL A 108 -0.80 4.40 1.22
C VAL A 108 0.65 4.48 1.69
N GLN A 109 1.59 4.28 0.75
CA GLN A 109 3.02 4.48 0.98
C GLN A 109 3.61 5.23 -0.22
N PHE A 110 4.49 6.20 0.07
CA PHE A 110 5.29 6.88 -0.93
C PHE A 110 6.70 6.28 -0.94
N PHE A 111 7.26 6.12 -2.13
CA PHE A 111 8.56 5.51 -2.33
C PHE A 111 9.45 6.39 -3.19
N ARG A 112 10.74 6.39 -2.92
CA ARG A 112 11.73 6.65 -3.95
C ARG A 112 11.61 5.51 -4.97
N THR A 113 11.31 5.83 -6.21
CA THR A 113 10.97 4.82 -7.23
C THR A 113 12.11 3.82 -7.46
N SER A 114 13.38 4.28 -7.42
CA SER A 114 14.54 3.40 -7.52
C SER A 114 14.61 2.43 -6.34
N ALA A 115 14.46 2.93 -5.10
CA ALA A 115 14.46 2.09 -3.90
C ALA A 115 13.32 1.05 -3.91
N TYR A 116 12.13 1.43 -4.41
CA TYR A 116 11.02 0.49 -4.53
C TYR A 116 11.35 -0.68 -5.47
N ARG A 117 11.98 -0.38 -6.62
CA ARG A 117 12.41 -1.40 -7.58
C ARG A 117 13.54 -2.27 -7.02
N GLU A 118 14.58 -1.65 -6.49
CA GLU A 118 15.76 -2.33 -5.92
C GLU A 118 15.41 -3.16 -4.70
N GLY A 119 14.44 -2.70 -3.88
CA GLY A 119 13.93 -3.40 -2.72
C GLY A 119 13.00 -4.57 -3.03
N GLY A 120 12.83 -4.93 -4.33
CA GLY A 120 12.10 -6.13 -4.74
C GLY A 120 10.64 -5.90 -5.13
N MET A 121 10.22 -4.64 -5.35
CA MET A 121 8.88 -4.29 -5.82
C MET A 121 7.77 -4.82 -4.87
N GLU A 122 6.60 -5.19 -5.36
CA GLU A 122 5.63 -5.98 -4.60
C GLU A 122 5.95 -7.47 -4.69
N ASN A 123 5.78 -8.19 -3.59
CA ASN A 123 6.00 -9.63 -3.60
C ASN A 123 4.81 -10.38 -4.21
N GLU A 124 4.94 -10.81 -5.48
CA GLU A 124 3.88 -11.50 -6.22
C GLU A 124 3.54 -12.91 -5.67
N ASN A 125 4.29 -13.40 -4.69
CA ASN A 125 3.94 -14.66 -4.01
C ASN A 125 2.79 -14.48 -3.02
N PHE A 126 2.51 -13.25 -2.55
CA PHE A 126 1.26 -12.93 -1.87
C PHE A 126 0.13 -12.82 -2.88
N LYS A 127 -0.94 -13.57 -2.67
CA LYS A 127 -2.11 -13.61 -3.55
C LYS A 127 -3.32 -13.01 -2.85
N ALA A 128 -4.08 -12.19 -3.56
CA ALA A 128 -5.24 -11.48 -3.05
C ALA A 128 -4.88 -10.53 -1.90
N TYR A 129 -5.25 -10.81 -0.66
CA TYR A 129 -5.18 -9.88 0.47
C TYR A 129 -4.42 -10.45 1.67
N ALA A 130 -3.66 -9.60 2.35
CA ALA A 130 -2.94 -9.78 3.62
C ALA A 130 -1.92 -10.95 3.67
N PRO A 131 -0.81 -10.80 4.42
CA PRO A 131 -0.34 -9.60 5.13
C PRO A 131 0.82 -8.87 4.41
N GLU A 132 0.70 -8.65 3.12
CA GLU A 132 1.71 -8.02 2.27
C GLU A 132 2.16 -6.62 2.75
N ASP A 133 1.27 -5.88 3.40
CA ASP A 133 1.61 -4.56 3.96
C ASP A 133 2.62 -4.66 5.12
N LYS A 134 2.46 -5.68 5.97
CA LYS A 134 3.40 -5.96 7.06
C LYS A 134 4.73 -6.44 6.52
N GLU A 135 4.70 -7.27 5.50
CA GLU A 135 5.90 -7.73 4.81
C GLU A 135 6.67 -6.55 4.22
N ARG A 136 5.99 -5.64 3.55
CA ARG A 136 6.61 -4.49 2.90
C ARG A 136 7.38 -3.62 3.89
N ILE A 137 6.77 -3.18 4.99
CA ILE A 137 7.48 -2.36 5.97
C ILE A 137 8.64 -3.12 6.62
N HIS A 138 8.44 -4.40 6.97
CA HIS A 138 9.49 -5.25 7.52
C HIS A 138 10.66 -5.38 6.56
N ARG A 139 10.40 -5.71 5.31
CA ARG A 139 11.41 -5.87 4.27
C ARG A 139 12.26 -4.64 4.07
N PHE A 140 11.64 -3.49 3.81
CA PHE A 140 12.39 -2.26 3.57
C PHE A 140 13.22 -1.87 4.79
N THR A 141 12.70 -2.03 5.99
CA THR A 141 13.43 -1.78 7.23
C THR A 141 14.61 -2.75 7.39
N THR A 142 14.40 -4.04 7.21
CA THR A 142 15.43 -5.08 7.35
C THR A 142 16.53 -4.94 6.30
N LEU A 143 16.19 -4.55 5.07
CA LEU A 143 17.16 -4.30 4.00
C LEU A 143 17.94 -2.98 4.15
N GLY A 144 17.69 -2.22 5.22
CA GLY A 144 18.44 -0.99 5.54
C GLY A 144 17.97 0.25 4.79
N TYR A 145 16.80 0.23 4.15
CA TYR A 145 16.22 1.43 3.56
C TYR A 145 15.74 2.40 4.65
N ASN A 146 15.83 3.69 4.35
CA ASN A 146 15.37 4.74 5.27
C ASN A 146 13.84 4.88 5.19
N VAL A 147 13.17 4.26 6.16
CA VAL A 147 11.69 4.24 6.26
C VAL A 147 11.24 5.27 7.29
N GLY A 148 10.39 6.19 6.88
CA GLY A 148 9.86 7.25 7.74
C GLY A 148 8.34 7.28 7.79
N ARG A 149 7.81 8.12 8.70
CA ARG A 149 6.38 8.32 8.89
C ARG A 149 6.08 9.77 9.22
N ILE A 150 5.01 10.30 8.65
CA ILE A 150 4.52 11.66 8.93
C ILE A 150 3.37 11.55 9.93
N GLU A 151 3.37 12.33 10.99
CA GLU A 151 2.26 12.41 11.94
C GLU A 151 1.13 13.28 11.38
N ASN A 152 0.37 12.70 10.44
CA ASN A 152 -0.79 13.33 9.82
C ASN A 152 -1.94 12.34 9.73
N TRP A 153 -3.14 12.84 9.42
CA TRP A 153 -4.35 12.04 9.31
C TRP A 153 -4.43 11.28 7.98
N VAL A 154 -4.97 10.08 8.04
CA VAL A 154 -5.46 9.33 6.89
C VAL A 154 -6.91 8.92 7.14
N TYR A 155 -7.73 8.96 6.10
CA TYR A 155 -9.14 8.54 6.14
C TYR A 155 -9.36 7.43 5.14
N HIS A 156 -9.77 6.27 5.64
CA HIS A 156 -10.18 5.13 4.83
C HIS A 156 -11.70 5.15 4.67
N LEU A 157 -12.18 5.13 3.45
CA LEU A 157 -13.60 5.04 3.14
C LEU A 157 -14.03 3.58 3.21
N GLU A 158 -14.61 3.18 4.34
CA GLU A 158 -15.01 1.80 4.59
C GLU A 158 -16.09 1.34 3.60
N HIS A 159 -15.87 0.22 2.98
CA HIS A 159 -16.76 -0.37 1.98
C HIS A 159 -16.98 -1.87 2.23
N ALA A 160 -17.94 -2.48 1.52
CA ALA A 160 -18.17 -3.92 1.59
C ALA A 160 -16.97 -4.73 1.08
N ARG A 161 -16.63 -5.80 1.76
CA ARG A 161 -15.51 -6.69 1.42
C ARG A 161 -15.95 -7.78 0.44
N GLY A 162 -15.11 -8.07 -0.55
CA GLY A 162 -15.34 -9.13 -1.53
C GLY A 162 -14.65 -10.44 -1.17
N GLU A 163 -14.79 -11.45 -2.04
CA GLU A 163 -14.26 -12.81 -1.85
C GLU A 163 -12.75 -12.90 -1.66
N ASN A 164 -12.00 -11.97 -2.25
CA ASN A 164 -10.53 -11.92 -2.14
C ASN A 164 -10.06 -11.15 -0.88
N SER A 165 -10.95 -10.80 0.03
CA SER A 165 -10.66 -10.00 1.21
C SER A 165 -10.68 -10.83 2.49
N TRP A 166 -9.71 -10.57 3.37
CA TRP A 166 -9.61 -11.10 4.73
C TRP A 166 -9.98 -12.59 4.86
N LEU A 167 -10.93 -12.95 5.76
CA LEU A 167 -11.30 -14.34 6.06
C LEU A 167 -11.86 -15.14 4.89
N THR A 168 -12.34 -14.49 3.85
CA THR A 168 -12.85 -15.15 2.65
C THR A 168 -11.76 -15.41 1.60
N ASN A 169 -10.56 -14.87 1.80
CA ASN A 169 -9.44 -15.08 0.90
C ASN A 169 -8.93 -16.55 0.98
N PRO A 170 -9.03 -17.33 -0.10
CA PRO A 170 -8.59 -18.73 -0.11
C PRO A 170 -7.07 -18.91 0.04
N HIS A 171 -6.29 -17.86 -0.20
CA HIS A 171 -4.82 -17.86 -0.10
C HIS A 171 -4.30 -17.41 1.27
N MET A 172 -5.18 -17.05 2.21
CA MET A 172 -4.82 -16.43 3.48
C MET A 172 -3.80 -17.27 4.27
N GLN A 173 -4.04 -18.58 4.41
CA GLN A 173 -3.12 -19.46 5.15
C GLN A 173 -1.72 -19.48 4.53
N ASN A 174 -1.63 -19.58 3.21
CA ASN A 174 -0.34 -19.58 2.50
C ASN A 174 0.36 -18.24 2.61
N ASN A 175 -0.40 -17.14 2.55
CA ASN A 175 0.14 -15.79 2.70
C ASN A 175 0.72 -15.58 4.10
N PHE A 176 0.03 -16.04 5.16
CA PHE A 176 0.55 -15.95 6.53
C PHE A 176 1.78 -16.82 6.73
N ALA A 177 1.80 -18.06 6.21
CA ALA A 177 2.98 -18.92 6.27
C ALA A 177 4.19 -18.28 5.54
N LEU A 178 3.95 -17.66 4.38
CA LEU A 178 4.98 -16.90 3.68
C LEU A 178 5.48 -15.70 4.50
N TRP A 179 4.57 -14.96 5.14
CA TRP A 179 4.93 -13.85 6.00
C TRP A 179 5.79 -14.29 7.18
N GLU A 180 5.38 -15.34 7.90
CA GLU A 180 6.15 -15.90 9.03
C GLU A 180 7.56 -16.32 8.60
N PHE A 181 7.67 -16.95 7.44
CA PHE A 181 8.96 -17.30 6.85
C PHE A 181 9.81 -16.06 6.58
N LEU A 182 9.28 -15.07 5.86
CA LEU A 182 10.02 -13.85 5.50
C LEU A 182 10.43 -13.04 6.74
N GLN A 183 9.57 -12.99 7.75
CA GLN A 183 9.86 -12.31 9.02
C GLN A 183 11.00 -12.95 9.79
N SER A 184 11.25 -14.25 9.58
CA SER A 184 12.33 -14.99 10.26
C SER A 184 13.71 -14.80 9.60
N LEU A 185 13.76 -14.20 8.40
CA LEU A 185 15.00 -13.98 7.67
C LEU A 185 15.74 -12.75 8.18
N ASP A 186 17.07 -12.85 8.29
CA ASP A 186 17.95 -11.70 8.46
C ASP A 186 18.12 -10.92 7.14
N GLU A 187 18.87 -9.84 7.19
CA GLU A 187 19.10 -8.97 6.01
C GLU A 187 19.68 -9.75 4.81
N GLU A 188 20.71 -10.57 5.05
CA GLU A 188 21.41 -11.29 3.98
C GLU A 188 20.49 -12.33 3.32
N ALA A 189 19.81 -13.12 4.12
CA ALA A 189 18.86 -14.14 3.66
C ALA A 189 17.66 -13.50 2.94
N LEU A 190 17.14 -12.39 3.44
CA LEU A 190 16.04 -11.66 2.83
C LEU A 190 16.46 -11.05 1.48
N ARG A 191 17.67 -10.48 1.40
CA ARG A 191 18.25 -9.96 0.16
C ARG A 191 18.42 -11.06 -0.89
N GLN A 192 18.91 -12.23 -0.47
CA GLN A 192 19.05 -13.39 -1.35
C GLN A 192 17.67 -13.91 -1.81
N TYR A 193 16.69 -13.98 -0.92
CA TYR A 193 15.31 -14.37 -1.28
C TYR A 193 14.77 -13.50 -2.43
N TYR A 194 14.86 -12.17 -2.31
CA TYR A 194 14.35 -11.26 -3.36
C TYR A 194 15.15 -11.36 -4.65
N LYS A 195 16.46 -11.53 -4.60
CA LYS A 195 17.33 -11.71 -5.77
C LYS A 195 16.93 -12.94 -6.61
N GLU A 196 16.40 -13.98 -5.98
CA GLU A 196 16.00 -15.23 -6.62
C GLU A 196 14.58 -15.19 -7.19
N GLN A 197 13.79 -14.15 -6.92
CA GLN A 197 12.40 -14.11 -7.35
C GLN A 197 12.26 -14.03 -8.86
N LYS A 198 11.56 -15.03 -9.41
CA LYS A 198 11.36 -15.14 -10.88
C LYS A 198 10.52 -14.00 -11.45
N TYR A 199 9.56 -13.48 -10.67
CA TYR A 199 8.69 -12.41 -11.15
C TYR A 199 9.46 -11.11 -11.40
N LEU A 200 10.54 -10.82 -10.66
CA LEU A 200 11.35 -9.62 -10.87
C LEU A 200 12.01 -9.60 -12.27
N LYS A 201 12.32 -10.78 -12.82
CA LYS A 201 12.91 -10.90 -14.17
C LYS A 201 12.00 -10.41 -15.29
N LYS A 202 10.70 -10.21 -15.02
CA LYS A 202 9.74 -9.66 -16.01
C LYS A 202 9.88 -8.14 -16.14
N TYR A 203 10.50 -7.48 -15.15
CA TYR A 203 10.52 -6.03 -15.01
C TYR A 203 11.93 -5.42 -15.14
N THR A 204 12.93 -6.23 -15.41
CA THR A 204 14.35 -5.85 -15.69
C THR A 204 14.64 -5.86 -17.22
#